data_081c0eca65b44bf22a95f1ac554b011f
#
_entry.id   081c0eca65b44bf22a95f1ac554b011f
#
_cell.length_a   1.000
_cell.length_b   1.000
_cell.length_c   1.000
_cell.angle_alpha   90.00
_cell.angle_beta   90.00
_cell.angle_gamma   90.00
#
_symmetry.space_group_name_H-M   'P 1'
#
loop_
_entity.id
_entity.type
_entity.pdbx_description
1 polymer ?
#
loop_
_entity_poly.entity_id
_entity_poly.type
_entity_poly.pdbx_seq_one_letter_code
_entity_poly.pdbx_strand_id
1 'polypeptide(L)'
;MPSVIQKKSYNSVKVFWLNKGLLETNILNAVNTLAVNRFDVKEVILFGSIAENRGLPSSDVDILIVVNESTCRFIDRALDFQKFFKDVGLGVDLFVYTEEEIEKNTIPLANSAMKKGKILFKR
;
A
#
# COMPACT_ATOMS: atom_id res chain seq x y z
N MET A 1 8.93 -17.00 -6.66
CA MET A 1 8.01 -16.41 -5.70
C MET A 1 6.57 -16.84 -5.97
N PRO A 2 5.80 -17.31 -4.98
CA PRO A 2 4.41 -17.67 -5.22
C PRO A 2 3.59 -16.44 -5.64
N SER A 3 2.67 -16.64 -6.58
CA SER A 3 1.80 -15.58 -7.02
C SER A 3 0.65 -15.35 -6.05
N VAL A 4 0.33 -14.08 -5.75
CA VAL A 4 -0.85 -13.74 -4.95
C VAL A 4 -2.15 -13.96 -5.74
N ILE A 5 -2.06 -13.96 -7.08
CA ILE A 5 -3.19 -14.31 -7.95
C ILE A 5 -3.09 -15.80 -8.25
N GLN A 6 -4.07 -16.55 -7.79
CA GLN A 6 -4.12 -18.00 -7.98
C GLN A 6 -5.20 -18.37 -8.99
N LYS A 7 -5.02 -19.51 -9.65
CA LYS A 7 -5.97 -19.98 -10.65
C LYS A 7 -6.19 -21.47 -10.54
N LYS A 8 -7.38 -21.91 -10.97
CA LYS A 8 -7.70 -23.33 -11.12
C LYS A 8 -8.59 -23.50 -12.36
N SER A 9 -8.37 -24.58 -13.10
CA SER A 9 -9.16 -24.91 -14.30
C SER A 9 -10.17 -25.99 -13.97
N TYR A 10 -11.42 -25.77 -14.40
CA TYR A 10 -12.52 -26.75 -14.29
C TYR A 10 -13.20 -26.84 -15.66
N ASN A 11 -13.15 -28.01 -16.31
CA ASN A 11 -13.83 -28.23 -17.60
C ASN A 11 -13.69 -27.05 -18.57
N SER A 12 -12.45 -26.62 -18.82
CA SER A 12 -12.10 -25.48 -19.69
C SER A 12 -12.45 -24.10 -19.13
N VAL A 13 -13.00 -24.01 -17.91
CA VAL A 13 -13.25 -22.76 -17.24
C VAL A 13 -12.07 -22.47 -16.30
N LYS A 14 -11.48 -21.27 -16.40
CA LYS A 14 -10.41 -20.82 -15.50
C LYS A 14 -11.00 -19.91 -14.44
N VAL A 15 -10.72 -20.22 -13.20
CA VAL A 15 -11.13 -19.40 -12.04
C VAL A 15 -9.89 -18.78 -11.42
N PHE A 16 -9.94 -17.48 -11.22
CA PHE A 16 -8.86 -16.71 -10.59
C PHE A 16 -9.34 -16.17 -9.24
N TRP A 17 -8.46 -16.19 -8.26
CA TRP A 17 -8.76 -15.58 -6.96
C TRP A 17 -7.50 -15.00 -6.35
N LEU A 18 -7.69 -14.12 -5.38
CA LEU A 18 -6.62 -13.45 -4.66
C LEU A 18 -6.28 -14.24 -3.39
N ASN A 19 -5.01 -14.60 -3.22
CA ASN A 19 -4.53 -15.17 -1.96
C ASN A 19 -4.25 -14.01 -0.99
N LYS A 20 -5.23 -13.68 -0.17
CA LYS A 20 -5.18 -12.54 0.74
C LYS A 20 -4.08 -12.68 1.80
N GLY A 21 -3.88 -13.87 2.32
CA GLY A 21 -2.84 -14.12 3.33
C GLY A 21 -1.44 -13.88 2.80
N LEU A 22 -1.17 -14.37 1.59
CA LEU A 22 0.12 -14.15 0.94
C LEU A 22 0.32 -12.67 0.59
N LEU A 23 -0.71 -12.01 0.09
CA LEU A 23 -0.67 -10.57 -0.21
C LEU A 23 -0.34 -9.77 1.03
N GLU A 24 -1.01 -10.04 2.15
CA GLU A 24 -0.76 -9.37 3.42
C GLU A 24 0.68 -9.56 3.88
N THR A 25 1.19 -10.78 3.81
CA THR A 25 2.59 -11.09 4.16
C THR A 25 3.55 -10.29 3.29
N ASN A 26 3.31 -10.23 1.99
CA ASN A 26 4.17 -9.47 1.06
C ASN A 26 4.14 -7.97 1.37
N ILE A 27 2.97 -7.43 1.67
CA ILE A 27 2.82 -6.02 2.04
C ILE A 27 3.59 -5.72 3.34
N LEU A 28 3.43 -6.53 4.36
CA LEU A 28 4.10 -6.34 5.65
C LEU A 28 5.62 -6.45 5.50
N ASN A 29 6.11 -7.36 4.69
CA ASN A 29 7.55 -7.47 4.42
C ASN A 29 8.08 -6.20 3.73
N ALA A 30 7.35 -5.68 2.76
CA ALA A 30 7.70 -4.44 2.08
C ALA A 30 7.76 -3.26 3.07
N VAL A 31 6.75 -3.13 3.93
CA VAL A 31 6.66 -2.07 4.93
C VAL A 31 7.79 -2.18 5.96
N ASN A 32 8.12 -3.37 6.40
CA ASN A 32 9.24 -3.58 7.33
C ASN A 32 10.56 -3.17 6.72
N THR A 33 10.81 -3.53 5.47
CA THR A 33 12.03 -3.12 4.76
C THR A 33 12.08 -1.61 4.59
N LEU A 34 10.97 -0.98 4.24
CA LEU A 34 10.84 0.46 4.12
C LEU A 34 11.20 1.14 5.45
N ALA A 35 10.61 0.69 6.54
CA ALA A 35 10.78 1.30 7.86
C ALA A 35 12.24 1.23 8.35
N VAL A 36 12.93 0.13 8.06
CA VAL A 36 14.35 -0.04 8.42
C VAL A 36 15.25 0.88 7.59
N ASN A 37 14.91 1.13 6.33
CA ASN A 37 15.75 1.89 5.40
C ASN A 37 15.43 3.39 5.36
N ARG A 38 14.24 3.80 5.81
CA ARG A 38 13.77 5.19 5.69
C ARG A 38 13.23 5.69 7.04
N PHE A 39 14.10 6.30 7.84
CA PHE A 39 13.72 6.84 9.15
C PHE A 39 12.83 8.08 9.07
N ASP A 40 12.75 8.72 7.92
CA ASP A 40 11.83 9.82 7.67
C ASP A 40 10.36 9.38 7.55
N VAL A 41 10.12 8.09 7.36
CA VAL A 41 8.76 7.52 7.34
C VAL A 41 8.21 7.44 8.75
N LYS A 42 7.06 8.07 8.98
CA LYS A 42 6.39 8.12 10.29
C LYS A 42 5.24 7.15 10.40
N GLU A 43 4.53 6.94 9.31
CA GLU A 43 3.33 6.11 9.32
C GLU A 43 3.11 5.50 7.93
N VAL A 44 2.62 4.27 7.88
CA VAL A 44 2.21 3.60 6.65
C VAL A 44 0.82 3.03 6.86
N ILE A 45 -0.10 3.36 5.98
CA ILE A 45 -1.51 2.99 6.10
C ILE A 45 -1.97 2.31 4.82
N LEU A 46 -2.56 1.13 4.95
CA LEU A 46 -3.24 0.42 3.87
C LEU A 46 -4.69 0.90 3.83
N PHE A 47 -5.16 1.32 2.67
CA PHE A 47 -6.54 1.76 2.51
C PHE A 47 -7.12 1.25 1.18
N GLY A 48 -8.35 1.64 0.88
CA GLY A 48 -9.02 1.22 -0.35
C GLY A 48 -9.58 -0.19 -0.30
N SER A 49 -9.83 -0.78 -1.46
CA SER A 49 -10.55 -2.06 -1.57
C SER A 49 -9.86 -3.22 -0.87
N ILE A 50 -8.54 -3.30 -0.95
CA ILE A 50 -7.77 -4.37 -0.28
C ILE A 50 -7.93 -4.25 1.24
N ALA A 51 -7.81 -3.05 1.79
CA ALA A 51 -7.95 -2.82 3.24
C ALA A 51 -9.36 -3.15 3.72
N GLU A 52 -10.37 -2.86 2.90
CA GLU A 52 -11.78 -3.10 3.23
C GLU A 52 -12.26 -4.51 2.86
N ASN A 53 -11.32 -5.39 2.53
CA ASN A 53 -11.59 -6.80 2.23
C ASN A 53 -12.47 -7.01 0.98
N ARG A 54 -12.43 -6.08 0.05
CA ARG A 54 -13.15 -6.10 -1.24
C ARG A 54 -12.21 -6.37 -2.43
N GLY A 55 -10.97 -6.77 -2.14
CA GLY A 55 -9.94 -6.95 -3.16
C GLY A 55 -10.23 -8.10 -4.12
N LEU A 56 -9.94 -7.86 -5.39
CA LEU A 56 -10.01 -8.82 -6.49
C LEU A 56 -8.62 -8.95 -7.12
N PRO A 57 -8.38 -9.99 -7.95
CA PRO A 57 -7.08 -10.11 -8.65
C PRO A 57 -6.71 -8.90 -9.50
N SER A 58 -7.69 -8.10 -9.94
CA SER A 58 -7.46 -6.88 -10.72
C SER A 58 -7.32 -5.62 -9.85
N SER A 59 -7.45 -5.73 -8.54
CA SER A 59 -7.34 -4.59 -7.63
C SER A 59 -5.91 -4.12 -7.48
N ASP A 60 -5.72 -2.82 -7.24
CA ASP A 60 -4.45 -2.25 -6.82
C ASP A 60 -4.42 -2.12 -5.30
N VAL A 61 -3.22 -2.15 -4.75
CA VAL A 61 -2.97 -1.91 -3.32
C VAL A 61 -2.76 -0.43 -3.12
N ASP A 62 -3.58 0.21 -2.29
CA ASP A 62 -3.48 1.65 -2.01
C ASP A 62 -2.76 1.84 -0.67
N ILE A 63 -1.62 2.51 -0.71
CA ILE A 63 -0.76 2.75 0.46
C ILE A 63 -0.54 4.24 0.63
N LEU A 64 -0.84 4.75 1.82
CA LEU A 64 -0.50 6.11 2.22
C LEU A 64 0.74 6.07 3.11
N ILE A 65 1.74 6.87 2.77
CA ILE A 65 2.98 6.99 3.54
C ILE A 65 3.05 8.41 4.08
N VAL A 66 3.23 8.55 5.38
CA VAL A 66 3.45 9.84 6.03
C VAL A 66 4.94 9.97 6.35
N VAL A 67 5.56 11.04 5.82
CA VAL A 67 6.95 11.37 6.10
C VAL A 67 7.03 12.65 6.94
N ASN A 68 8.13 12.85 7.67
CA ASN A 68 8.27 14.04 8.51
C ASN A 68 8.32 15.32 7.68
N GLU A 69 9.06 15.33 6.57
CA GLU A 69 9.12 16.49 5.65
C GLU A 69 9.59 16.02 4.26
N SER A 70 9.37 16.84 3.25
CA SER A 70 9.83 16.56 1.89
C SER A 70 10.04 17.87 1.13
N THR A 71 11.12 17.94 0.35
CA THR A 71 11.39 19.03 -0.59
C THR A 71 10.90 18.69 -2.00
N CYS A 72 10.48 17.45 -2.23
CA CYS A 72 9.99 16.99 -3.53
C CYS A 72 8.53 17.41 -3.75
N ARG A 73 8.16 17.60 -5.02
CA ARG A 73 6.76 17.76 -5.38
C ARG A 73 6.00 16.48 -5.07
N PHE A 74 4.74 16.60 -4.71
CA PHE A 74 3.89 15.45 -4.36
C PHE A 74 4.00 14.31 -5.38
N ILE A 75 3.90 14.63 -6.67
CA ILE A 75 3.91 13.63 -7.74
C ILE A 75 5.24 12.85 -7.82
N ASP A 76 6.34 13.48 -7.39
CA ASP A 76 7.67 12.85 -7.47
C ASP A 76 8.02 12.03 -6.24
N ARG A 77 7.33 12.23 -5.13
CA ARG A 77 7.64 11.55 -3.85
C ARG A 77 7.49 10.04 -3.93
N ALA A 78 6.44 9.58 -4.60
CA ALA A 78 6.15 8.16 -4.72
C ALA A 78 7.29 7.36 -5.38
N LEU A 79 8.02 7.98 -6.30
CA LEU A 79 9.10 7.31 -7.03
C LEU A 79 10.18 6.76 -6.10
N ASP A 80 10.49 7.49 -5.02
CA ASP A 80 11.52 7.07 -4.06
C ASP A 80 11.13 5.84 -3.25
N PHE A 81 9.84 5.52 -3.20
CA PHE A 81 9.31 4.43 -2.38
C PHE A 81 8.88 3.22 -3.18
N GLN A 82 8.67 3.33 -4.48
CA GLN A 82 8.14 2.26 -5.31
C GLN A 82 8.98 0.99 -5.27
N LYS A 83 10.29 1.11 -5.21
CA LYS A 83 11.21 -0.04 -5.17
C LYS A 83 10.95 -0.99 -4.01
N PHE A 84 10.41 -0.49 -2.90
CA PHE A 84 10.12 -1.33 -1.73
C PHE A 84 8.90 -2.23 -1.93
N PHE A 85 8.05 -1.90 -2.87
CA PHE A 85 6.77 -2.59 -3.09
C PHE A 85 6.74 -3.45 -4.37
N LYS A 86 7.85 -3.59 -5.05
CA LYS A 86 7.91 -4.32 -6.33
C LYS A 86 7.54 -5.80 -6.24
N ASP A 87 7.71 -6.41 -5.07
CA ASP A 87 7.48 -7.84 -4.85
C ASP A 87 6.16 -8.14 -4.13
N VAL A 88 5.27 -7.16 -4.04
CA VAL A 88 3.97 -7.32 -3.38
C VAL A 88 3.07 -8.29 -4.13
N GLY A 89 3.11 -8.28 -5.46
CA GLY A 89 2.35 -9.21 -6.30
C GLY A 89 1.14 -8.60 -6.99
N LEU A 90 0.74 -7.38 -6.61
CA LEU A 90 -0.25 -6.56 -7.29
C LEU A 90 0.35 -5.19 -7.54
N GLY A 91 -0.28 -4.40 -8.41
CA GLY A 91 0.06 -3.00 -8.56
C GLY A 91 -0.13 -2.26 -7.25
N VAL A 92 0.78 -1.34 -6.94
CA VAL A 92 0.73 -0.56 -5.71
C VAL A 92 0.70 0.92 -6.06
N ASP A 93 -0.33 1.61 -5.57
CA ASP A 93 -0.46 3.06 -5.69
C ASP A 93 0.00 3.68 -4.37
N LEU A 94 1.02 4.52 -4.46
CA LEU A 94 1.62 5.17 -3.30
C LEU A 94 1.23 6.64 -3.24
N PHE A 95 0.78 7.07 -2.06
CA PHE A 95 0.40 8.45 -1.77
C PHE A 95 1.25 8.93 -0.60
N VAL A 96 2.22 9.78 -0.87
CA VAL A 96 3.19 10.24 0.13
C VAL A 96 2.89 11.67 0.55
N TYR A 97 2.54 11.86 1.82
CA TYR A 97 2.24 13.15 2.42
C TYR A 97 3.20 13.44 3.57
N THR A 98 3.47 14.72 3.81
CA THR A 98 4.22 15.12 4.99
C THR A 98 3.30 15.21 6.21
N GLU A 99 3.88 15.17 7.40
CA GLU A 99 3.13 15.35 8.65
C GLU A 99 2.36 16.68 8.64
N GLU A 100 2.99 17.75 8.15
CA GLU A 100 2.35 19.06 8.05
C GLU A 100 1.10 19.02 7.14
N GLU A 101 1.20 18.36 5.99
CA GLU A 101 0.08 18.24 5.07
C GLU A 101 -1.09 17.46 5.71
N ILE A 102 -0.79 16.42 6.46
CA ILE A 102 -1.81 15.63 7.17
C ILE A 102 -2.46 16.47 8.28
N GLU A 103 -1.66 17.24 9.03
CA GLU A 103 -2.16 18.09 10.12
C GLU A 103 -3.13 19.17 9.63
N LYS A 104 -2.93 19.70 8.44
CA LYS A 104 -3.84 20.68 7.84
C LYS A 104 -5.24 20.14 7.59
N ASN A 105 -5.39 18.82 7.52
CA ASN A 105 -6.68 18.13 7.38
C ASN A 105 -7.52 18.59 6.18
N THR A 106 -6.86 18.99 5.09
CA THR A 106 -7.52 19.54 3.90
C THR A 106 -7.56 18.58 2.71
N ILE A 107 -7.00 17.37 2.85
CA ILE A 107 -6.88 16.40 1.76
C ILE A 107 -7.90 15.28 1.97
N PRO A 108 -9.01 15.25 1.19
CA PRO A 108 -10.07 14.24 1.41
C PRO A 108 -9.58 12.79 1.38
N LEU A 109 -8.69 12.46 0.43
CA LEU A 109 -8.13 11.10 0.33
C LEU A 109 -7.35 10.73 1.58
N ALA A 110 -6.48 11.63 2.05
CA ALA A 110 -5.69 11.40 3.26
C ALA A 110 -6.58 11.27 4.50
N ASN A 111 -7.59 12.12 4.62
CA ASN A 111 -8.54 12.07 5.73
C ASN A 111 -9.29 10.74 5.78
N SER A 112 -9.74 10.27 4.62
CA SER A 112 -10.44 8.99 4.51
C SER A 112 -9.52 7.82 4.86
N ALA A 113 -8.29 7.84 4.36
CA ALA A 113 -7.30 6.80 4.65
C ALA A 113 -6.95 6.74 6.14
N MET A 114 -6.77 7.90 6.78
CA MET A 114 -6.48 7.97 8.22
C MET A 114 -7.64 7.45 9.07
N LYS A 115 -8.87 7.65 8.63
CA LYS A 115 -10.07 7.20 9.35
C LYS A 115 -10.37 5.71 9.17
N LYS A 116 -10.33 5.24 7.92
CA LYS A 116 -10.82 3.91 7.54
C LYS A 116 -9.71 2.92 7.26
N GLY A 117 -8.50 3.41 7.08
CA GLY A 117 -7.37 2.57 6.71
C GLY A 117 -6.85 1.73 7.85
N LYS A 118 -6.01 0.77 7.51
CA LYS A 118 -5.33 -0.11 8.45
C LYS A 118 -3.90 0.37 8.63
N ILE A 119 -3.52 0.69 9.85
CA ILE A 119 -2.15 1.11 10.18
C ILE A 119 -1.23 -0.10 10.09
N LEU A 120 -0.27 -0.06 9.16
CA LEU A 120 0.71 -1.11 8.99
C LEU A 120 2.02 -0.81 9.74
N PHE A 121 2.32 0.46 9.93
CA PHE A 121 3.51 0.92 10.64
C PHE A 121 3.26 2.31 11.20
N LYS A 122 3.73 2.54 12.41
CA LYS A 122 3.70 3.86 13.06
C LYS A 122 4.89 4.00 13.98
N ARG A 123 5.56 5.14 13.84
CA ARG A 123 6.78 5.43 14.61
C ARG A 123 6.53 6.49 15.69
#